data_03719d69b4f34c08273af76b1dd7babd
#
_entry.id   03719d69b4f34c08273af76b1dd7babd
#
_cell.length_a   1.000
_cell.length_b   1.000
_cell.length_c   1.000
_cell.angle_alpha   90.00
_cell.angle_beta   90.00
_cell.angle_gamma   90.00
#
_symmetry.space_group_name_H-M   'P 1'
#
loop_
_entity.id
_entity.type
_entity.pdbx_description
1 polymer ?
#
loop_
_entity_poly.entity_id
_entity_poly.type
_entity_poly.pdbx_seq_one_letter_code
_entity_poly.pdbx_strand_id
1 'polypeptide(L)'
;MRQKSIFGSQEGDNYYARNRDKLISSEKAPDEDPIVQSIAQLKLEPKNILEVGCSNGWRLNILTNIYKSKCWGIDPSEKAVQQGRYDFPCLILDKATADNLPYENYMFDMVIFGFCLYLCDRSDLFKIAYEADRVLMQKGHIIIYDFHPSFPYKNQYTHYEGLYSYKMNYSKMFSWNPEYLLKYHNVFPHPPLKDGTTDDYVSVL
;
A
#
# COMPACT_ATOMS: atom_id res chain seq x y z
N MET A 1 11.31 -4.36 20.00
CA MET A 1 11.03 -5.37 18.97
C MET A 1 10.61 -4.63 17.70
N ARG A 2 11.05 -5.04 16.51
CA ARG A 2 10.68 -4.35 15.26
C ARG A 2 9.28 -4.79 14.81
N GLN A 3 8.43 -3.83 14.40
CA GLN A 3 7.06 -4.11 13.93
C GLN A 3 7.06 -5.08 12.75
N LYS A 4 7.96 -4.88 11.78
CA LYS A 4 8.05 -5.76 10.62
C LYS A 4 8.27 -7.24 10.97
N SER A 5 9.02 -7.53 12.05
CA SER A 5 9.22 -8.93 12.48
C SER A 5 7.93 -9.53 13.02
N ILE A 6 7.10 -8.74 13.71
CA ILE A 6 5.81 -9.17 14.25
C ILE A 6 4.80 -9.36 13.11
N PHE A 7 4.75 -8.41 12.16
CA PHE A 7 3.87 -8.54 10.99
C PHE A 7 4.28 -9.74 10.12
N GLY A 8 5.57 -9.96 9.89
CA GLY A 8 6.07 -11.09 9.09
C GLY A 8 5.92 -12.46 9.74
N SER A 9 5.77 -12.55 11.06
CA SER A 9 5.65 -13.81 11.79
C SER A 9 4.22 -14.18 12.19
N GLN A 10 3.39 -13.22 12.55
CA GLN A 10 2.09 -13.48 13.15
C GLN A 10 1.03 -12.43 12.80
N GLU A 11 1.32 -11.15 13.03
CA GLU A 11 0.30 -10.10 12.99
C GLU A 11 -0.19 -9.81 11.56
N GLY A 12 0.64 -10.01 10.54
CA GLY A 12 0.19 -9.92 9.15
C GLY A 12 -0.95 -10.89 8.86
N ASP A 13 -0.81 -12.14 9.27
CA ASP A 13 -1.86 -13.17 9.12
C ASP A 13 -3.10 -12.86 9.94
N ASN A 14 -2.94 -12.34 11.15
CA ASN A 14 -4.05 -11.93 12.01
C ASN A 14 -4.79 -10.71 11.43
N TYR A 15 -4.04 -9.73 10.90
CA TYR A 15 -4.61 -8.58 10.20
C TYR A 15 -5.44 -9.02 9.01
N TYR A 16 -4.89 -9.88 8.17
CA TYR A 16 -5.63 -10.44 7.04
C TYR A 16 -6.90 -11.18 7.49
N ALA A 17 -6.81 -12.05 8.48
CA ALA A 17 -7.97 -12.80 8.98
C ALA A 17 -9.09 -11.89 9.49
N ARG A 18 -8.76 -10.79 10.16
CA ARG A 18 -9.76 -9.81 10.65
C ARG A 18 -10.42 -8.99 9.55
N ASN A 19 -9.73 -8.77 8.45
CA ASN A 19 -10.17 -7.88 7.39
C ASN A 19 -10.62 -8.60 6.11
N ARG A 20 -10.38 -9.91 5.99
CA ARG A 20 -10.64 -10.67 4.75
C ARG A 20 -12.07 -10.53 4.23
N ASP A 21 -13.07 -10.56 5.10
CA ASP A 21 -14.46 -10.48 4.66
C ASP A 21 -14.81 -9.10 4.09
N LYS A 22 -14.18 -8.04 4.62
CA LYS A 22 -14.29 -6.69 4.05
C LYS A 22 -13.51 -6.56 2.73
N LEU A 23 -12.41 -7.28 2.59
CA LEU A 23 -11.61 -7.30 1.36
C LEU A 23 -12.30 -8.13 0.27
N ILE A 24 -12.96 -9.22 0.62
CA ILE A 24 -13.72 -10.07 -0.30
C ILE A 24 -15.07 -9.43 -0.63
N SER A 25 -15.79 -8.86 0.35
CA SER A 25 -17.05 -8.15 0.13
C SER A 25 -16.87 -6.79 -0.55
N SER A 26 -15.66 -6.25 -0.54
CA SER A 26 -15.28 -5.16 -1.41
C SER A 26 -14.93 -5.71 -2.81
N GLU A 27 -15.87 -6.40 -3.48
CA GLU A 27 -16.11 -6.15 -4.89
C GLU A 27 -16.48 -4.67 -5.03
N LYS A 28 -15.59 -3.79 -4.50
CA LYS A 28 -15.71 -2.36 -4.75
C LYS A 28 -15.75 -2.23 -6.24
N ALA A 29 -16.79 -1.61 -6.71
CA ALA A 29 -16.79 -1.19 -8.09
C ALA A 29 -15.44 -0.48 -8.34
N PRO A 30 -14.75 -0.72 -9.44
CA PRO A 30 -13.44 -0.12 -9.71
C PRO A 30 -13.39 1.39 -9.48
N ASP A 31 -14.52 2.05 -9.62
CA ASP A 31 -14.77 3.47 -9.38
C ASP A 31 -14.87 3.88 -7.89
N GLU A 32 -14.88 2.94 -6.95
CA GLU A 32 -14.88 3.23 -5.52
C GLU A 32 -13.48 3.20 -4.87
N ASP A 33 -12.48 2.62 -5.53
CA ASP A 33 -11.12 2.58 -4.99
C ASP A 33 -10.35 3.88 -5.33
N PRO A 34 -9.86 4.63 -4.31
CA PRO A 34 -9.21 5.92 -4.54
C PRO A 34 -7.94 5.84 -5.41
N ILE A 35 -7.23 4.72 -5.37
CA ILE A 35 -6.04 4.49 -6.20
C ILE A 35 -6.46 4.28 -7.66
N VAL A 36 -7.45 3.43 -7.91
CA VAL A 36 -7.98 3.20 -9.26
C VAL A 36 -8.53 4.50 -9.86
N GLN A 37 -9.29 5.29 -9.07
CA GLN A 37 -9.77 6.60 -9.47
C GLN A 37 -8.63 7.55 -9.86
N SER A 38 -7.55 7.61 -9.07
CA SER A 38 -6.41 8.50 -9.34
C SER A 38 -5.69 8.14 -10.64
N ILE A 39 -5.50 6.85 -10.91
CA ILE A 39 -4.91 6.35 -12.16
C ILE A 39 -5.76 6.76 -13.36
N ALA A 40 -7.08 6.57 -13.26
CA ALA A 40 -8.03 6.96 -14.32
C ALA A 40 -8.07 8.48 -14.54
N GLN A 41 -8.11 9.28 -13.46
CA GLN A 41 -8.15 10.73 -13.54
C GLN A 41 -6.89 11.31 -14.18
N LEU A 42 -5.72 10.74 -13.89
CA LEU A 42 -4.44 11.11 -14.47
C LEU A 42 -4.23 10.52 -15.87
N LYS A 43 -5.15 9.69 -16.36
CA LYS A 43 -5.08 8.98 -17.64
C LYS A 43 -3.78 8.19 -17.79
N LEU A 44 -3.36 7.54 -16.71
CA LEU A 44 -2.18 6.69 -16.73
C LEU A 44 -2.53 5.31 -17.31
N GLU A 45 -1.60 4.74 -18.04
CA GLU A 45 -1.72 3.40 -18.63
C GLU A 45 -0.54 2.51 -18.19
N PRO A 46 -0.48 2.14 -16.90
CA PRO A 46 0.63 1.37 -16.38
C PRO A 46 0.68 -0.02 -16.99
N LYS A 47 1.89 -0.54 -17.22
CA LYS A 47 2.12 -1.87 -17.79
C LYS A 47 2.65 -2.87 -16.77
N ASN A 48 3.54 -2.42 -15.88
CA ASN A 48 4.14 -3.23 -14.83
C ASN A 48 3.90 -2.55 -13.47
N ILE A 49 2.97 -3.09 -12.70
CA ILE A 49 2.55 -2.51 -11.42
C ILE A 49 3.08 -3.35 -10.26
N LEU A 50 3.69 -2.71 -9.27
CA LEU A 50 3.97 -3.29 -7.97
C LEU A 50 3.07 -2.66 -6.91
N GLU A 51 2.37 -3.47 -6.11
CA GLU A 51 1.72 -3.01 -4.89
C GLU A 51 2.43 -3.55 -3.65
N VAL A 52 2.83 -2.64 -2.78
CA VAL A 52 3.44 -2.91 -1.47
C VAL A 52 2.33 -2.90 -0.41
N GLY A 53 2.21 -3.98 0.36
CA GLY A 53 1.09 -4.20 1.27
C GLY A 53 -0.20 -4.59 0.53
N CYS A 54 -0.07 -5.48 -0.46
CA CYS A 54 -1.15 -5.83 -1.39
C CYS A 54 -2.24 -6.74 -0.78
N SER A 55 -2.05 -7.24 0.46
CA SER A 55 -2.92 -8.26 1.04
C SER A 55 -3.06 -9.48 0.10
N ASN A 56 -4.26 -9.89 -0.27
CA ASN A 56 -4.50 -10.97 -1.24
C ASN A 56 -4.48 -10.50 -2.72
N GLY A 57 -4.13 -9.26 -3.00
CA GLY A 57 -4.01 -8.76 -4.37
C GLY A 57 -5.33 -8.36 -5.06
N TRP A 58 -6.42 -8.18 -4.31
CA TRP A 58 -7.73 -7.83 -4.89
C TRP A 58 -7.69 -6.57 -5.77
N ARG A 59 -6.96 -5.51 -5.36
CA ARG A 59 -6.79 -4.28 -6.15
C ARG A 59 -5.98 -4.54 -7.43
N LEU A 60 -4.91 -5.32 -7.31
CA LEU A 60 -4.09 -5.70 -8.46
C LEU A 60 -4.89 -6.48 -9.51
N ASN A 61 -5.84 -7.34 -9.09
CA ASN A 61 -6.76 -8.00 -10.00
C ASN A 61 -7.65 -7.00 -10.74
N ILE A 62 -8.18 -5.97 -10.06
CA ILE A 62 -8.93 -4.88 -10.71
C ILE A 62 -8.05 -4.18 -11.76
N LEU A 63 -6.83 -3.78 -11.39
CA LEU A 63 -5.90 -3.08 -12.29
C LEU A 63 -5.51 -3.94 -13.50
N THR A 64 -5.28 -5.24 -13.29
CA THR A 64 -5.04 -6.20 -14.39
C THR A 64 -6.21 -6.23 -15.36
N ASN A 65 -7.45 -6.24 -14.86
CA ASN A 65 -8.64 -6.31 -15.71
C ASN A 65 -8.87 -5.02 -16.50
N ILE A 66 -8.64 -3.84 -15.89
CA ILE A 66 -8.84 -2.54 -16.53
C ILE A 66 -7.75 -2.23 -17.54
N TYR A 67 -6.46 -2.31 -17.11
CA TYR A 67 -5.32 -1.80 -17.89
C TYR A 67 -4.56 -2.88 -18.65
N LYS A 68 -4.91 -4.16 -18.45
CA LYS A 68 -4.14 -5.31 -18.96
C LYS A 68 -2.69 -5.29 -18.49
N SER A 69 -2.46 -4.74 -17.32
CA SER A 69 -1.14 -4.63 -16.69
C SER A 69 -0.68 -5.99 -16.19
N LYS A 70 0.62 -6.23 -16.23
CA LYS A 70 1.25 -7.27 -15.43
C LYS A 70 1.45 -6.76 -14.01
N CYS A 71 0.95 -7.49 -13.03
CA CYS A 71 0.86 -7.02 -11.65
C CYS A 71 1.62 -7.93 -10.69
N TRP A 72 2.39 -7.29 -9.83
CA TRP A 72 3.10 -7.91 -8.72
C TRP A 72 2.64 -7.32 -7.40
N GLY A 73 2.67 -8.11 -6.37
CA GLY A 73 2.36 -7.65 -5.03
C GLY A 73 3.22 -8.28 -3.96
N ILE A 74 3.50 -7.54 -2.92
CA ILE A 74 4.12 -8.06 -1.70
C ILE A 74 3.25 -7.78 -0.48
N ASP A 75 3.23 -8.74 0.44
CA ASP A 75 2.61 -8.57 1.75
C ASP A 75 3.38 -9.41 2.80
N PRO A 76 3.51 -8.97 4.06
CA PRO A 76 4.12 -9.78 5.11
C PRO A 76 3.26 -10.98 5.53
N SER A 77 1.96 -11.01 5.22
CA SER A 77 1.05 -12.12 5.52
C SER A 77 1.21 -13.27 4.53
N GLU A 78 1.67 -14.41 5.02
CA GLU A 78 1.73 -15.64 4.23
C GLU A 78 0.33 -16.08 3.78
N LYS A 79 -0.66 -16.00 4.68
CA LYS A 79 -2.04 -16.43 4.39
C LYS A 79 -2.68 -15.56 3.30
N ALA A 80 -2.46 -14.24 3.35
CA ALA A 80 -2.97 -13.34 2.33
C ALA A 80 -2.39 -13.66 0.95
N VAL A 81 -1.06 -13.83 0.88
CA VAL A 81 -0.34 -14.17 -0.36
C VAL A 81 -0.81 -15.51 -0.93
N GLN A 82 -0.92 -16.54 -0.10
CA GLN A 82 -1.39 -17.87 -0.54
C GLN A 82 -2.83 -17.82 -1.05
N GLN A 83 -3.72 -17.12 -0.35
CA GLN A 83 -5.10 -16.95 -0.78
C GLN A 83 -5.16 -16.19 -2.12
N GLY A 84 -4.39 -15.10 -2.25
CA GLY A 84 -4.34 -14.32 -3.47
C GLY A 84 -3.82 -15.10 -4.68
N ARG A 85 -2.81 -15.93 -4.51
CA ARG A 85 -2.31 -16.85 -5.56
C ARG A 85 -3.37 -17.86 -6.01
N TYR A 86 -4.23 -18.29 -5.09
CA TYR A 86 -5.35 -19.18 -5.40
C TYR A 86 -6.47 -18.44 -6.13
N ASP A 87 -6.90 -17.28 -5.61
CA ASP A 87 -8.02 -16.51 -6.13
C ASP A 87 -7.70 -15.82 -7.48
N PHE A 88 -6.44 -15.36 -7.63
CA PHE A 88 -5.98 -14.54 -8.77
C PHE A 88 -4.69 -15.10 -9.38
N PRO A 89 -4.74 -16.23 -10.09
CA PRO A 89 -3.54 -16.94 -10.60
C PRO A 89 -2.74 -16.16 -11.65
N CYS A 90 -3.27 -15.07 -12.17
CA CYS A 90 -2.56 -14.16 -13.08
C CYS A 90 -1.63 -13.17 -12.35
N LEU A 91 -1.76 -13.03 -11.03
CA LEU A 91 -0.92 -12.14 -10.22
C LEU A 91 0.36 -12.84 -9.76
N ILE A 92 1.43 -12.07 -9.60
CA ILE A 92 2.69 -12.53 -9.01
C ILE A 92 2.78 -11.94 -7.60
N LEU A 93 2.48 -12.76 -6.61
CA LEU A 93 2.41 -12.31 -5.21
C LEU A 93 3.50 -13.00 -4.39
N ASP A 94 4.25 -12.21 -3.61
CA ASP A 94 5.34 -12.71 -2.78
C ASP A 94 5.21 -12.25 -1.32
N LYS A 95 5.65 -13.13 -0.40
CA LYS A 95 5.81 -12.73 1.00
C LYS A 95 7.09 -11.93 1.15
N ALA A 96 6.96 -10.63 1.39
CA ALA A 96 8.11 -9.74 1.58
C ALA A 96 7.72 -8.52 2.43
N THR A 97 8.70 -7.67 2.72
CA THR A 97 8.52 -6.40 3.42
C THR A 97 9.01 -5.23 2.56
N ALA A 98 8.41 -4.06 2.76
CA ALA A 98 8.66 -2.87 1.95
C ALA A 98 10.13 -2.39 1.92
N ASP A 99 10.91 -2.74 2.95
CA ASP A 99 12.32 -2.38 3.07
C ASP A 99 13.28 -3.37 2.39
N ASN A 100 12.76 -4.41 1.72
CA ASN A 100 13.57 -5.40 1.00
C ASN A 100 12.73 -6.05 -0.10
N LEU A 101 12.65 -5.39 -1.25
CA LEU A 101 11.86 -5.85 -2.40
C LEU A 101 12.63 -6.92 -3.19
N PRO A 102 12.04 -8.11 -3.44
CA PRO A 102 12.71 -9.21 -4.14
C PRO A 102 12.69 -9.04 -5.66
N TYR A 103 12.87 -7.81 -6.14
CA TYR A 103 12.76 -7.47 -7.56
C TYR A 103 14.00 -6.73 -8.04
N GLU A 104 14.24 -6.77 -9.35
CA GLU A 104 15.36 -6.09 -9.99
C GLU A 104 15.12 -4.57 -10.08
N ASN A 105 16.20 -3.83 -10.38
CA ASN A 105 16.13 -2.38 -10.59
C ASN A 105 15.30 -2.07 -11.84
N TYR A 106 14.55 -0.96 -11.80
CA TYR A 106 13.83 -0.41 -12.96
C TYR A 106 12.84 -1.39 -13.60
N MET A 107 12.15 -2.19 -12.79
CA MET A 107 11.23 -3.21 -13.25
C MET A 107 9.80 -2.71 -13.43
N PHE A 108 9.38 -1.69 -12.67
CA PHE A 108 8.00 -1.23 -12.60
C PHE A 108 7.84 0.20 -13.10
N ASP A 109 6.79 0.47 -13.86
CA ASP A 109 6.38 1.81 -14.22
C ASP A 109 5.41 2.43 -13.20
N MET A 110 4.89 1.61 -12.27
CA MET A 110 4.07 2.08 -11.16
C MET A 110 4.36 1.28 -9.88
N VAL A 111 4.61 1.99 -8.78
CA VAL A 111 4.71 1.43 -7.42
C VAL A 111 3.61 2.03 -6.55
N ILE A 112 2.82 1.17 -5.92
CA ILE A 112 1.67 1.53 -5.09
C ILE A 112 1.95 1.16 -3.63
N PHE A 113 1.74 2.10 -2.72
CA PHE A 113 1.63 1.84 -1.29
C PHE A 113 0.14 1.93 -0.91
N GLY A 114 -0.49 0.77 -0.76
CA GLY A 114 -1.92 0.64 -0.57
C GLY A 114 -2.35 0.56 0.90
N PHE A 115 -2.20 1.65 1.68
CA PHE A 115 -2.58 1.72 3.08
C PHE A 115 -1.75 0.78 3.99
N CYS A 116 -0.42 0.90 3.91
CA CYS A 116 0.50 0.03 4.65
C CYS A 116 1.64 0.76 5.36
N LEU A 117 2.00 1.97 4.93
CA LEU A 117 3.16 2.70 5.48
C LEU A 117 2.97 3.06 6.95
N TYR A 118 1.73 3.31 7.38
CA TYR A 118 1.42 3.63 8.78
C TYR A 118 1.75 2.51 9.78
N LEU A 119 1.96 1.28 9.30
CA LEU A 119 2.38 0.12 10.09
C LEU A 119 3.87 -0.21 9.95
N CYS A 120 4.60 0.50 9.10
CA CYS A 120 6.03 0.31 8.94
C CYS A 120 6.83 0.93 10.09
N ASP A 121 7.97 0.33 10.42
CA ASP A 121 8.91 0.91 11.38
C ASP A 121 9.47 2.24 10.84
N ARG A 122 9.43 3.29 11.67
CA ARG A 122 9.97 4.61 11.27
C ARG A 122 11.45 4.56 10.88
N SER A 123 12.21 3.68 11.50
CA SER A 123 13.63 3.47 11.19
C SER A 123 13.87 2.92 9.78
N ASP A 124 12.86 2.32 9.17
CA ASP A 124 12.98 1.69 7.86
C ASP A 124 12.47 2.58 6.71
N LEU A 125 11.87 3.75 6.99
CA LEU A 125 11.25 4.60 5.97
C LEU A 125 12.20 5.02 4.84
N PHE A 126 13.46 5.38 5.14
CA PHE A 126 14.45 5.70 4.10
C PHE A 126 14.78 4.49 3.22
N LYS A 127 14.85 3.31 3.83
CA LYS A 127 15.11 2.08 3.09
C LYS A 127 13.93 1.70 2.22
N ILE A 128 12.71 1.91 2.72
CA ILE A 128 11.47 1.72 1.95
C ILE A 128 11.43 2.67 0.74
N ALA A 129 11.76 3.95 0.95
CA ALA A 129 11.83 4.92 -0.14
C ALA A 129 12.91 4.54 -1.16
N TYR A 130 14.09 4.13 -0.69
CA TYR A 130 15.19 3.65 -1.55
C TYR A 130 14.77 2.42 -2.39
N GLU A 131 14.13 1.43 -1.77
CA GLU A 131 13.68 0.23 -2.49
C GLU A 131 12.62 0.56 -3.55
N ALA A 132 11.65 1.44 -3.21
CA ALA A 132 10.66 1.89 -4.18
C ALA A 132 11.29 2.63 -5.37
N ASP A 133 12.25 3.52 -5.10
CA ASP A 133 13.00 4.24 -6.12
C ASP A 133 13.84 3.30 -6.99
N ARG A 134 14.52 2.33 -6.36
CA ARG A 134 15.37 1.34 -7.04
C ARG A 134 14.61 0.50 -8.07
N VAL A 135 13.40 0.07 -7.72
CA VAL A 135 12.60 -0.79 -8.60
C VAL A 135 11.75 -0.02 -9.60
N LEU A 136 11.58 1.30 -9.40
CA LEU A 136 10.81 2.16 -10.29
C LEU A 136 11.61 2.52 -11.55
N MET A 137 10.97 2.46 -12.71
CA MET A 137 11.53 2.93 -13.98
C MET A 137 11.59 4.45 -14.03
N GLN A 138 12.46 4.99 -14.88
CA GLN A 138 12.44 6.42 -15.20
C GLN A 138 11.05 6.83 -15.72
N LYS A 139 10.56 7.98 -15.28
CA LYS A 139 9.22 8.51 -15.59
C LYS A 139 8.07 7.64 -15.02
N GLY A 140 8.37 6.69 -14.16
CA GLY A 140 7.37 5.90 -13.45
C GLY A 140 6.62 6.74 -12.40
N HIS A 141 5.61 6.14 -11.81
CA HIS A 141 4.74 6.79 -10.83
C HIS A 141 4.76 6.05 -9.50
N ILE A 142 4.83 6.80 -8.41
CA ILE A 142 4.56 6.28 -7.06
C ILE A 142 3.19 6.79 -6.64
N ILE A 143 2.33 5.88 -6.20
CA ILE A 143 1.03 6.20 -5.62
C ILE A 143 1.04 5.82 -4.15
N ILE A 144 0.69 6.75 -3.28
CA ILE A 144 0.59 6.53 -1.85
C ILE A 144 -0.83 6.82 -1.41
N TYR A 145 -1.53 5.79 -0.92
CA TYR A 145 -2.80 5.92 -0.23
C TYR A 145 -2.58 5.58 1.24
N ASP A 146 -2.61 6.58 2.11
CA ASP A 146 -2.34 6.39 3.54
C ASP A 146 -2.89 7.58 4.36
N PHE A 147 -2.72 7.56 5.67
CA PHE A 147 -3.12 8.65 6.57
C PHE A 147 -2.46 9.98 6.21
N HIS A 148 -3.22 11.06 6.33
CA HIS A 148 -2.76 12.42 6.05
C HIS A 148 -3.22 13.42 7.13
N PRO A 149 -2.72 13.31 8.37
CA PRO A 149 -3.07 14.24 9.43
C PRO A 149 -2.37 15.59 9.23
N SER A 150 -2.88 16.64 9.90
CA SER A 150 -2.30 17.98 9.89
C SER A 150 -0.91 18.04 10.53
N PHE A 151 -0.59 17.13 11.45
CA PHE A 151 0.72 16.94 12.06
C PHE A 151 1.01 15.47 12.33
N PRO A 152 2.28 15.03 12.29
CA PRO A 152 2.63 13.64 12.53
C PRO A 152 2.36 13.21 13.97
N TYR A 153 1.72 12.05 14.16
CA TYR A 153 1.53 11.44 15.47
C TYR A 153 1.50 9.91 15.38
N LYS A 154 1.50 9.26 16.53
CA LYS A 154 1.37 7.81 16.63
C LYS A 154 0.28 7.43 17.61
N ASN A 155 -0.46 6.37 17.31
CA ASN A 155 -1.37 5.70 18.23
C ASN A 155 -0.87 4.31 18.55
N GLN A 156 -1.22 3.82 19.75
CA GLN A 156 -1.03 2.41 20.05
C GLN A 156 -1.88 1.57 19.08
N TYR A 157 -1.28 0.51 18.55
CA TYR A 157 -2.01 -0.42 17.70
C TYR A 157 -2.90 -1.32 18.55
N THR A 158 -4.21 -1.30 18.33
CA THR A 158 -5.20 -1.90 19.22
C THR A 158 -5.20 -3.44 19.24
N HIS A 159 -4.61 -4.07 18.24
CA HIS A 159 -4.65 -5.53 18.06
C HIS A 159 -3.39 -6.25 18.53
N TYR A 160 -2.35 -5.51 18.90
CA TYR A 160 -1.11 -6.10 19.40
C TYR A 160 -0.37 -5.10 20.29
N GLU A 161 -0.13 -5.48 21.54
CA GLU A 161 0.59 -4.65 22.52
C GLU A 161 2.03 -4.36 22.05
N GLY A 162 2.45 -3.11 22.20
CA GLY A 162 3.79 -2.65 21.83
C GLY A 162 3.97 -2.31 20.35
N LEU A 163 2.94 -2.48 19.50
CA LEU A 163 2.92 -1.94 18.15
C LEU A 163 2.23 -0.58 18.09
N TYR A 164 2.55 0.19 17.05
CA TYR A 164 2.01 1.52 16.83
C TYR A 164 1.58 1.72 15.38
N SER A 165 0.54 2.51 15.18
CA SER A 165 0.21 3.12 13.91
C SER A 165 0.82 4.51 13.85
N TYR A 166 1.67 4.77 12.85
CA TYR A 166 2.30 6.07 12.63
C TYR A 166 1.55 6.82 11.55
N LYS A 167 0.95 7.96 11.90
CA LYS A 167 0.14 8.74 10.98
C LYS A 167 0.89 10.01 10.59
N MET A 168 1.16 10.17 9.30
CA MET A 168 1.92 11.31 8.77
C MET A 168 1.73 11.44 7.25
N ASN A 169 2.16 12.57 6.70
CA ASN A 169 2.22 12.74 5.26
C ASN A 169 3.43 11.98 4.67
N TYR A 170 3.17 10.82 4.10
CA TYR A 170 4.18 9.93 3.54
C TYR A 170 4.79 10.40 2.21
N SER A 171 4.21 11.40 1.52
CA SER A 171 4.84 11.99 0.34
C SER A 171 6.22 12.58 0.64
N LYS A 172 6.43 12.98 1.90
CA LYS A 172 7.72 13.52 2.38
C LYS A 172 8.87 12.51 2.29
N MET A 173 8.57 11.21 2.16
CA MET A 173 9.59 10.19 1.90
C MET A 173 10.28 10.34 0.55
N PHE A 174 9.66 11.02 -0.41
CA PHE A 174 10.16 11.19 -1.76
C PHE A 174 10.50 12.65 -2.09
N SER A 175 9.90 13.62 -1.41
CA SER A 175 10.06 15.04 -1.73
C SER A 175 11.47 15.61 -1.50
N TRP A 176 12.38 14.87 -0.89
CA TRP A 176 13.80 15.24 -0.76
C TRP A 176 14.58 15.02 -2.07
N ASN A 177 14.15 14.13 -2.92
CA ASN A 177 14.75 13.90 -4.22
C ASN A 177 14.09 14.83 -5.27
N PRO A 178 14.85 15.75 -5.89
CA PRO A 178 14.30 16.75 -6.82
C PRO A 178 13.73 16.14 -8.12
N GLU A 179 13.96 14.87 -8.39
CA GLU A 179 13.39 14.18 -9.55
C GLU A 179 11.90 13.84 -9.35
N TYR A 180 11.41 13.84 -8.09
CA TYR A 180 10.00 13.57 -7.80
C TYR A 180 9.16 14.85 -7.82
N LEU A 181 8.12 14.84 -8.62
CA LEU A 181 7.13 15.91 -8.72
C LEU A 181 5.77 15.39 -8.25
N LEU A 182 5.15 16.09 -7.30
CA LEU A 182 3.77 15.81 -6.88
C LEU A 182 2.81 16.20 -8.01
N LYS A 183 2.12 15.23 -8.61
CA LYS A 183 1.19 15.43 -9.72
C LYS A 183 -0.28 15.41 -9.31
N TYR A 184 -0.58 14.72 -8.23
CA TYR A 184 -1.95 14.53 -7.76
C TYR A 184 -1.96 14.50 -6.23
N HIS A 185 -2.97 15.12 -5.63
CA HIS A 185 -3.19 15.05 -4.20
C HIS A 185 -4.67 15.24 -3.91
N ASN A 186 -5.30 14.23 -3.35
CA ASN A 186 -6.68 14.29 -2.88
C ASN A 186 -6.75 13.85 -1.42
N VAL A 187 -7.36 14.67 -0.58
CA VAL A 187 -7.52 14.43 0.86
C VAL A 187 -9.00 14.30 1.18
N PHE A 188 -9.36 13.29 1.90
CA PHE A 188 -10.75 13.03 2.30
C PHE A 188 -10.80 12.39 3.70
N PRO A 189 -11.93 12.50 4.41
CA PRO A 189 -12.08 11.88 5.71
C PRO A 189 -11.91 10.37 5.64
N HIS A 190 -11.17 9.80 6.59
CA HIS A 190 -11.17 8.35 6.80
C HIS A 190 -12.59 7.93 7.23
N PRO A 191 -13.11 6.79 6.78
CA PRO A 191 -14.41 6.30 7.24
C PRO A 191 -14.51 6.34 8.78
N PRO A 192 -15.63 6.81 9.35
CA PRO A 192 -15.76 6.96 10.79
C PRO A 192 -15.61 5.64 11.53
N LEU A 193 -15.10 5.71 12.75
CA LEU A 193 -15.12 4.61 13.68
C LEU A 193 -16.57 4.18 13.98
N LYS A 194 -16.77 3.03 14.66
CA LYS A 194 -18.12 2.53 15.01
C LYS A 194 -18.96 3.50 15.84
N ASP A 195 -18.32 4.43 16.55
CA ASP A 195 -18.95 5.50 17.33
C ASP A 195 -19.30 6.75 16.50
N GLY A 196 -19.02 6.74 15.19
CA GLY A 196 -19.29 7.85 14.29
C GLY A 196 -18.26 8.97 14.33
N THR A 197 -17.21 8.85 15.14
CA THR A 197 -16.14 9.85 15.22
C THR A 197 -15.06 9.57 14.19
N THR A 198 -14.50 10.61 13.57
CA THR A 198 -13.27 10.52 12.79
C THR A 198 -12.53 11.85 12.84
N ASP A 199 -11.32 11.80 13.36
CA ASP A 199 -10.37 12.91 13.32
C ASP A 199 -9.26 12.63 12.30
N ASP A 200 -9.35 11.49 11.60
CA ASP A 200 -8.36 11.05 10.64
C ASP A 200 -8.74 11.44 9.22
N TYR A 201 -7.76 11.92 8.51
CA TYR A 201 -7.82 12.11 7.07
C TYR A 201 -6.89 11.12 6.38
N VAL A 202 -7.24 10.73 5.17
CA VAL A 202 -6.42 9.92 4.28
C VAL A 202 -6.20 10.68 2.98
N SER A 203 -5.13 10.36 2.27
CA SER A 203 -4.87 10.96 0.98
C SER A 203 -4.38 9.96 -0.04
N VAL A 204 -4.62 10.26 -1.31
CA VAL A 204 -3.97 9.66 -2.47
C VAL A 204 -3.05 10.70 -3.09
N LEU A 205 -1.80 10.32 -3.28
CA LEU A 205 -0.72 11.15 -3.78
C LEU A 205 -0.07 10.50 -5.00
#